data_e2b92f6ce72ae2ee5594075bf8cb2755
#
_entry.id   e2b92f6ce72ae2ee5594075bf8cb2755
#
_cell.length_a   1.000
_cell.length_b   1.000
_cell.length_c   1.000
_cell.angle_alpha   90.00
_cell.angle_beta   90.00
_cell.angle_gamma   90.00
#
_symmetry.space_group_name_H-M   'P 1'
#
loop_
_entity.id
_entity.type
_entity.pdbx_description
1 polymer ?
#
loop_
_entity_poly.entity_id
_entity_poly.type
_entity_poly.pdbx_seq_one_letter_code
_entity_poly.pdbx_strand_id
1 'polypeptide(L)'
;MEEQLVPRAGIPFKTIPAAGMHGVGWRAAPGNAVRLVLGAVEAWREIGRFGADVVLVTGGYLTFPAVIAARLRKLPVVVYVPDIEPALAAKFAARFARRIAVTADQSAAYYPKDAPVVVTGYPLREEMLSASRRVGRAAFGIPASEPVLLAFGGSRGARSINRALFQALPGLLEVMHVIHITGTLDWPEVDKVILDLPKWQKARYHAYPYLHEEMGGALAASDLAVSRAGASVLGEYPHFRLPSILVPYPHAWRYQKTNAEFLESQGAAVVLPDESLSESMAAEVLALMQNPPRRKEMRDVLEKICQKNSALKLAGEVVEAAKEGPK
;
A
#
# COMPACT_ATOMS: atom_id res chain seq x y z
N MET A 1 -1.48 -13.15 -8.76
CA MET A 1 -2.19 -11.86 -8.75
C MET A 1 -1.77 -11.04 -9.98
N GLU A 2 -0.50 -10.76 -10.17
CA GLU A 2 0.04 -9.95 -11.28
C GLU A 2 -0.28 -10.55 -12.65
N GLU A 3 -0.25 -11.88 -12.79
CA GLU A 3 -0.61 -12.63 -13.99
C GLU A 3 -2.04 -12.33 -14.50
N GLN A 4 -2.92 -11.92 -13.60
CA GLN A 4 -4.29 -11.53 -13.94
C GLN A 4 -4.46 -10.02 -14.09
N LEU A 5 -3.77 -9.23 -13.27
CA LEU A 5 -3.95 -7.78 -13.22
C LEU A 5 -3.18 -7.03 -14.31
N VAL A 6 -1.94 -7.45 -14.61
CA VAL A 6 -1.09 -6.75 -15.59
C VAL A 6 -1.66 -6.85 -17.01
N PRO A 7 -2.09 -8.04 -17.50
CA PRO A 7 -2.73 -8.14 -18.82
C PRO A 7 -4.06 -7.37 -18.94
N ARG A 8 -4.84 -7.26 -17.84
CA ARG A 8 -6.07 -6.44 -17.81
C ARG A 8 -5.80 -4.96 -18.05
N ALA A 9 -4.62 -4.49 -17.67
CA ALA A 9 -4.18 -3.12 -17.97
C ALA A 9 -3.61 -2.94 -19.39
N GLY A 10 -3.68 -3.97 -20.25
CA GLY A 10 -3.15 -3.94 -21.62
C GLY A 10 -1.62 -3.99 -21.70
N ILE A 11 -0.94 -4.34 -20.60
CA ILE A 11 0.52 -4.38 -20.51
C ILE A 11 1.00 -5.81 -20.79
N PRO A 12 1.98 -6.02 -21.70
CA PRO A 12 2.58 -7.33 -21.94
C PRO A 12 3.16 -7.92 -20.63
N PHE A 13 2.87 -9.18 -20.36
CA PHE A 13 3.28 -9.85 -19.13
C PHE A 13 4.05 -11.14 -19.43
N LYS A 14 5.15 -11.33 -18.72
CA LYS A 14 5.95 -12.55 -18.74
C LYS A 14 6.35 -12.95 -17.33
N THR A 15 6.27 -14.24 -17.04
CA THR A 15 6.80 -14.83 -15.80
C THR A 15 8.23 -15.28 -16.01
N ILE A 16 9.07 -15.07 -15.00
CA ILE A 16 10.42 -15.63 -14.95
C ILE A 16 10.59 -16.43 -13.65
N PRO A 17 11.43 -17.49 -13.65
CA PRO A 17 11.73 -18.22 -12.44
C PRO A 17 12.36 -17.30 -11.39
N ALA A 18 11.82 -17.33 -10.17
CA ALA A 18 12.42 -16.64 -9.03
C ALA A 18 12.22 -17.44 -7.76
N ALA A 19 13.11 -17.24 -6.79
CA ALA A 19 12.99 -17.82 -5.47
C ALA A 19 13.50 -16.86 -4.40
N GLY A 20 12.84 -16.83 -3.25
CA GLY A 20 13.33 -16.11 -2.07
C GLY A 20 14.56 -16.81 -1.50
N MET A 21 15.58 -16.01 -1.15
CA MET A 21 16.76 -16.51 -0.42
C MET A 21 16.61 -16.34 1.10
N HIS A 22 15.62 -15.57 1.55
CA HIS A 22 15.45 -15.22 2.96
C HIS A 22 14.46 -16.16 3.65
N GLY A 23 14.82 -16.62 4.85
CA GLY A 23 13.96 -17.53 5.63
C GLY A 23 13.94 -18.97 5.12
N VAL A 24 14.79 -19.32 4.15
CA VAL A 24 14.84 -20.66 3.55
C VAL A 24 15.91 -21.48 4.26
N GLY A 25 15.54 -22.67 4.72
CA GLY A 25 16.48 -23.60 5.32
C GLY A 25 17.63 -23.92 4.37
N TRP A 26 18.82 -24.18 4.92
CA TRP A 26 20.06 -24.43 4.17
C TRP A 26 19.94 -25.51 3.09
N ARG A 27 19.03 -26.47 3.25
CA ARG A 27 18.77 -27.54 2.26
C ARG A 27 18.11 -27.05 0.97
N ALA A 28 17.32 -25.97 1.03
CA ALA A 28 16.67 -25.41 -0.14
C ALA A 28 17.50 -24.30 -0.82
N ALA A 29 18.57 -23.81 -0.17
CA ALA A 29 19.42 -22.76 -0.71
C ALA A 29 20.05 -23.09 -2.08
N PRO A 30 20.58 -24.29 -2.36
CA PRO A 30 21.13 -24.63 -3.68
C PRO A 30 20.08 -24.58 -4.79
N GLY A 31 18.87 -25.12 -4.53
CA GLY A 31 17.76 -25.08 -5.50
C GLY A 31 17.29 -23.66 -5.80
N ASN A 32 17.26 -22.80 -4.79
CA ASN A 32 16.89 -21.39 -4.96
C ASN A 32 17.98 -20.61 -5.72
N ALA A 33 19.26 -20.90 -5.49
CA ALA A 33 20.36 -20.31 -6.26
C ALA A 33 20.25 -20.67 -7.74
N VAL A 34 19.99 -21.93 -8.07
CA VAL A 34 19.77 -22.38 -9.45
C VAL A 34 18.57 -21.65 -10.08
N ARG A 35 17.46 -21.52 -9.37
CA ARG A 35 16.29 -20.77 -9.84
C ARG A 35 16.60 -19.30 -10.10
N LEU A 36 17.40 -18.65 -9.26
CA LEU A 36 17.82 -17.26 -9.48
C LEU A 36 18.71 -17.12 -10.72
N VAL A 37 19.62 -18.06 -10.96
CA VAL A 37 20.46 -18.07 -12.18
C VAL A 37 19.61 -18.28 -13.42
N LEU A 38 18.70 -19.27 -13.41
CA LEU A 38 17.75 -19.49 -14.52
C LEU A 38 16.88 -18.27 -14.76
N GLY A 39 16.40 -17.64 -13.67
CA GLY A 39 15.62 -16.39 -13.74
C GLY A 39 16.42 -15.24 -14.35
N ALA A 40 17.71 -15.10 -14.04
CA ALA A 40 18.57 -14.09 -14.63
C ALA A 40 18.82 -14.32 -16.14
N VAL A 41 18.99 -15.58 -16.55
CA VAL A 41 19.12 -15.93 -17.98
C VAL A 41 17.83 -15.64 -18.74
N GLU A 42 16.67 -16.00 -18.15
CA GLU A 42 15.39 -15.74 -18.79
C GLU A 42 15.08 -14.23 -18.83
N ALA A 43 15.31 -13.50 -17.73
CA ALA A 43 15.21 -12.05 -17.71
C ALA A 43 16.12 -11.39 -18.77
N TRP A 44 17.35 -11.87 -18.91
CA TRP A 44 18.28 -11.38 -19.92
C TRP A 44 17.75 -11.58 -21.36
N ARG A 45 17.14 -12.74 -21.63
CA ARG A 45 16.52 -13.03 -22.94
C ARG A 45 15.30 -12.15 -23.19
N GLU A 46 14.37 -12.07 -22.22
CA GLU A 46 13.12 -11.33 -22.38
C GLU A 46 13.35 -9.81 -22.46
N ILE A 47 14.25 -9.25 -21.66
CA ILE A 47 14.67 -7.84 -21.76
C ILE A 47 15.23 -7.53 -23.16
N GLY A 48 16.02 -8.47 -23.72
CA GLY A 48 16.54 -8.30 -25.07
C GLY A 48 15.51 -8.44 -26.18
N ARG A 49 14.57 -9.38 -26.05
CA ARG A 49 13.47 -9.54 -27.01
C ARG A 49 12.53 -8.32 -27.02
N PHE A 50 12.32 -7.76 -25.82
CA PHE A 50 11.51 -6.55 -25.66
C PHE A 50 12.20 -5.29 -26.24
N GLY A 51 13.54 -5.29 -26.32
CA GLY A 51 14.31 -4.11 -26.75
C GLY A 51 14.28 -2.99 -25.71
N ALA A 52 14.39 -3.34 -24.44
CA ALA A 52 14.30 -2.37 -23.35
C ALA A 52 15.47 -1.38 -23.34
N ASP A 53 15.19 -0.10 -23.09
CA ASP A 53 16.18 0.98 -22.90
C ASP A 53 16.50 1.21 -21.42
N VAL A 54 15.62 0.77 -20.50
CA VAL A 54 15.73 0.93 -19.05
C VAL A 54 14.98 -0.19 -18.35
N VAL A 55 15.39 -0.52 -17.13
CA VAL A 55 14.71 -1.51 -16.28
C VAL A 55 14.26 -0.83 -14.98
N LEU A 56 12.94 -0.81 -14.74
CA LEU A 56 12.34 -0.38 -13.47
C LEU A 56 12.09 -1.60 -12.59
N VAL A 57 12.55 -1.55 -11.33
CA VAL A 57 12.28 -2.58 -10.33
C VAL A 57 11.62 -1.96 -9.09
N THR A 58 10.68 -2.69 -8.49
CA THR A 58 9.88 -2.22 -7.35
C THR A 58 10.11 -3.03 -6.07
N GLY A 59 11.11 -3.90 -6.06
CA GLY A 59 11.36 -4.82 -4.95
C GLY A 59 10.90 -6.26 -5.26
N GLY A 60 10.88 -7.09 -4.21
CA GLY A 60 10.53 -8.51 -4.35
C GLY A 60 11.67 -9.38 -4.92
N TYR A 61 11.39 -10.66 -5.04
CA TYR A 61 12.40 -11.67 -5.44
C TYR A 61 12.86 -11.53 -6.89
N LEU A 62 12.00 -11.00 -7.75
CA LEU A 62 12.31 -10.76 -9.17
C LEU A 62 13.33 -9.64 -9.39
N THR A 63 13.53 -8.79 -8.42
CA THR A 63 14.52 -7.69 -8.50
C THR A 63 15.93 -8.20 -8.76
N PHE A 64 16.37 -9.30 -8.10
CA PHE A 64 17.71 -9.85 -8.27
C PHE A 64 17.99 -10.27 -9.71
N PRO A 65 17.22 -11.20 -10.32
CA PRO A 65 17.45 -11.61 -11.69
C PRO A 65 17.31 -10.45 -12.70
N ALA A 66 16.34 -9.54 -12.50
CA ALA A 66 16.13 -8.40 -13.38
C ALA A 66 17.33 -7.42 -13.37
N VAL A 67 17.87 -7.10 -12.19
CA VAL A 67 19.02 -6.19 -12.05
C VAL A 67 20.28 -6.82 -12.64
N ILE A 68 20.53 -8.12 -12.41
CA ILE A 68 21.67 -8.82 -13.00
C ILE A 68 21.56 -8.80 -14.53
N ALA A 69 20.39 -9.12 -15.07
CA ALA A 69 20.14 -9.10 -16.51
C ALA A 69 20.33 -7.71 -17.13
N ALA A 70 19.83 -6.65 -16.47
CA ALA A 70 20.02 -5.26 -16.89
C ALA A 70 21.50 -4.89 -16.94
N ARG A 71 22.27 -5.25 -15.89
CA ARG A 71 23.72 -5.00 -15.84
C ARG A 71 24.47 -5.70 -16.97
N LEU A 72 24.17 -6.98 -17.25
CA LEU A 72 24.80 -7.73 -18.34
C LEU A 72 24.48 -7.14 -19.71
N ARG A 73 23.31 -6.49 -19.86
CA ARG A 73 22.91 -5.77 -21.08
C ARG A 73 23.36 -4.31 -21.12
N LYS A 74 24.03 -3.86 -20.08
CA LYS A 74 24.43 -2.43 -19.94
C LYS A 74 23.23 -1.48 -20.03
N LEU A 75 22.13 -1.84 -19.36
CA LEU A 75 20.93 -0.99 -19.28
C LEU A 75 20.90 -0.27 -17.93
N PRO A 76 20.40 0.99 -17.90
CA PRO A 76 20.17 1.70 -16.65
C PRO A 76 19.07 1.02 -15.84
N VAL A 77 19.23 1.08 -14.52
CA VAL A 77 18.25 0.53 -13.56
C VAL A 77 17.68 1.69 -12.75
N VAL A 78 16.36 1.76 -12.71
CA VAL A 78 15.61 2.61 -11.77
C VAL A 78 15.01 1.72 -10.71
N VAL A 79 15.20 2.08 -9.45
CA VAL A 79 14.61 1.36 -8.31
C VAL A 79 13.51 2.22 -7.72
N TYR A 80 12.28 1.73 -7.70
CA TYR A 80 11.20 2.38 -6.97
C TYR A 80 10.99 1.70 -5.62
N VAL A 81 10.96 2.49 -4.55
CA VAL A 81 10.82 2.04 -3.15
C VAL A 81 9.53 2.59 -2.58
N PRO A 82 8.47 1.77 -2.50
CA PRO A 82 7.16 2.21 -2.04
C PRO A 82 7.08 2.47 -0.53
N ASP A 83 7.80 1.69 0.27
CA ASP A 83 7.85 1.80 1.74
C ASP A 83 8.88 2.84 2.19
N ILE A 84 8.75 3.35 3.41
CA ILE A 84 9.74 4.26 4.02
C ILE A 84 11.09 3.54 4.18
N GLU A 85 11.09 2.32 4.72
CA GLU A 85 12.30 1.49 4.82
C GLU A 85 12.41 0.57 3.60
N PRO A 86 13.51 0.64 2.83
CA PRO A 86 13.70 -0.22 1.66
C PRO A 86 13.90 -1.67 2.05
N ALA A 87 13.21 -2.57 1.33
CA ALA A 87 13.41 -4.00 1.43
C ALA A 87 14.83 -4.40 0.98
N LEU A 88 15.32 -5.58 1.44
CA LEU A 88 16.67 -6.05 1.11
C LEU A 88 16.94 -6.11 -0.39
N ALA A 89 15.95 -6.52 -1.18
CA ALA A 89 16.06 -6.55 -2.64
C ALA A 89 16.23 -5.14 -3.24
N ALA A 90 15.52 -4.16 -2.71
CA ALA A 90 15.66 -2.76 -3.11
C ALA A 90 17.03 -2.18 -2.68
N LYS A 91 17.50 -2.48 -1.47
CA LYS A 91 18.86 -2.12 -1.00
C LYS A 91 19.96 -2.74 -1.89
N PHE A 92 19.77 -3.97 -2.33
CA PHE A 92 20.68 -4.60 -3.29
C PHE A 92 20.67 -3.87 -4.64
N ALA A 93 19.50 -3.66 -5.21
CA ALA A 93 19.32 -3.01 -6.51
C ALA A 93 19.84 -1.56 -6.51
N ALA A 94 19.70 -0.85 -5.42
CA ALA A 94 20.17 0.53 -5.26
C ALA A 94 21.67 0.72 -5.55
N ARG A 95 22.49 -0.32 -5.33
CA ARG A 95 23.93 -0.29 -5.64
C ARG A 95 24.22 -0.15 -7.14
N PHE A 96 23.26 -0.53 -7.98
CA PHE A 96 23.36 -0.52 -9.43
C PHE A 96 22.42 0.49 -10.08
N ALA A 97 21.65 1.20 -9.25
CA ALA A 97 20.61 2.11 -9.72
C ALA A 97 21.20 3.40 -10.31
N ARG A 98 20.63 3.82 -11.43
CA ARG A 98 20.81 5.17 -11.99
C ARG A 98 19.98 6.19 -11.22
N ARG A 99 18.78 5.78 -10.76
CA ARG A 99 17.87 6.54 -9.90
C ARG A 99 17.25 5.61 -8.85
N ILE A 100 17.07 6.16 -7.65
CA ILE A 100 16.35 5.51 -6.55
C ILE A 100 15.15 6.40 -6.23
N ALA A 101 14.01 6.06 -6.81
CA ALA A 101 12.76 6.77 -6.59
C ALA A 101 12.13 6.30 -5.26
N VAL A 102 11.83 7.23 -4.37
CA VAL A 102 11.28 6.96 -3.04
C VAL A 102 9.96 7.69 -2.81
N THR A 103 9.16 7.17 -1.88
CA THR A 103 7.84 7.73 -1.57
C THR A 103 7.93 9.01 -0.74
N ALA A 104 8.90 9.11 0.18
CA ALA A 104 9.07 10.28 1.05
C ALA A 104 10.54 10.57 1.30
N ASP A 105 10.87 11.83 1.70
CA ASP A 105 12.24 12.28 1.97
C ASP A 105 12.94 11.44 3.05
N GLN A 106 12.20 10.95 4.03
CA GLN A 106 12.72 10.12 5.12
C GLN A 106 13.38 8.82 4.64
N SER A 107 12.95 8.31 3.49
CA SER A 107 13.55 7.13 2.88
C SER A 107 15.01 7.36 2.47
N ALA A 108 15.44 8.60 2.23
CA ALA A 108 16.82 8.94 1.89
C ALA A 108 17.81 8.56 3.01
N ALA A 109 17.37 8.53 4.27
CA ALA A 109 18.20 8.16 5.41
C ALA A 109 18.73 6.70 5.37
N TYR A 110 18.13 5.86 4.55
CA TYR A 110 18.55 4.46 4.36
C TYR A 110 19.63 4.29 3.29
N TYR A 111 20.07 5.35 2.64
CA TYR A 111 21.04 5.36 1.56
C TYR A 111 22.24 6.26 1.89
N PRO A 112 23.41 6.04 1.25
CA PRO A 112 24.51 6.97 1.31
C PRO A 112 24.10 8.38 0.84
N LYS A 113 24.74 9.41 1.36
CA LYS A 113 24.41 10.81 1.04
C LYS A 113 24.55 11.19 -0.44
N ASP A 114 25.44 10.49 -1.14
CA ASP A 114 25.71 10.65 -2.58
C ASP A 114 24.87 9.71 -3.45
N ALA A 115 23.97 8.90 -2.87
CA ALA A 115 23.10 8.04 -3.64
C ALA A 115 22.10 8.88 -4.47
N PRO A 116 21.78 8.44 -5.70
CA PRO A 116 20.89 9.15 -6.61
C PRO A 116 19.42 9.01 -6.20
N VAL A 117 19.08 9.43 -4.98
CA VAL A 117 17.72 9.36 -4.42
C VAL A 117 16.91 10.54 -4.92
N VAL A 118 15.69 10.24 -5.41
CA VAL A 118 14.70 11.24 -5.84
C VAL A 118 13.34 10.94 -5.21
N VAL A 119 12.65 11.96 -4.73
CA VAL A 119 11.31 11.79 -4.13
C VAL A 119 10.25 11.93 -5.21
N THR A 120 9.60 10.82 -5.53
CA THR A 120 8.53 10.79 -6.52
C THR A 120 7.15 10.69 -5.88
N GLY A 121 7.07 10.22 -4.64
CA GLY A 121 5.81 9.90 -3.99
C GLY A 121 5.30 8.50 -4.34
N TYR A 122 4.11 8.15 -3.84
CA TYR A 122 3.46 6.88 -4.14
C TYR A 122 2.49 7.04 -5.33
N PRO A 123 2.71 6.33 -6.46
CA PRO A 123 1.84 6.40 -7.63
C PRO A 123 0.44 5.87 -7.31
N LEU A 124 -0.58 6.66 -7.56
CA LEU A 124 -1.99 6.28 -7.45
C LEU A 124 -2.57 5.96 -8.83
N ARG A 125 -3.53 5.05 -8.87
CA ARG A 125 -4.29 4.73 -10.06
C ARG A 125 -5.22 5.90 -10.43
N GLU A 126 -5.53 6.03 -11.71
CA GLU A 126 -6.35 7.14 -12.22
C GLU A 126 -7.75 7.15 -11.60
N GLU A 127 -8.34 5.98 -11.37
CA GLU A 127 -9.65 5.84 -10.74
C GLU A 127 -9.65 6.40 -9.30
N MET A 128 -8.52 6.30 -8.59
CA MET A 128 -8.37 6.93 -7.27
C MET A 128 -8.23 8.44 -7.36
N LEU A 129 -7.48 8.93 -8.35
CA LEU A 129 -7.26 10.37 -8.56
C LEU A 129 -8.56 11.12 -8.91
N SER A 130 -9.49 10.45 -9.61
CA SER A 130 -10.79 10.99 -10.01
C SER A 130 -11.89 10.83 -8.95
N ALA A 131 -11.65 10.05 -7.89
CA ALA A 131 -12.65 9.78 -6.87
C ALA A 131 -12.95 11.03 -6.03
N SER A 132 -14.23 11.25 -5.73
CA SER A 132 -14.69 12.39 -4.94
C SER A 132 -15.62 11.97 -3.81
N ARG A 133 -15.61 12.74 -2.70
CA ARG A 133 -16.42 12.46 -1.52
C ARG A 133 -17.92 12.36 -1.85
N ARG A 134 -18.43 13.27 -2.70
CA ARG A 134 -19.85 13.30 -3.07
C ARG A 134 -20.24 12.03 -3.84
N VAL A 135 -19.44 11.65 -4.81
CA VAL A 135 -19.70 10.45 -5.62
C VAL A 135 -19.54 9.18 -4.80
N GLY A 136 -18.48 9.08 -4.00
CA GLY A 136 -18.26 7.93 -3.13
C GLY A 136 -19.40 7.73 -2.12
N ARG A 137 -19.83 8.79 -1.43
CA ARG A 137 -20.96 8.69 -0.49
C ARG A 137 -22.26 8.28 -1.17
N ALA A 138 -22.56 8.82 -2.34
CA ALA A 138 -23.74 8.44 -3.11
C ALA A 138 -23.70 6.95 -3.53
N ALA A 139 -22.53 6.44 -3.95
CA ALA A 139 -22.35 5.04 -4.33
C ALA A 139 -22.60 4.07 -3.16
N PHE A 140 -22.27 4.46 -1.93
CA PHE A 140 -22.53 3.68 -0.72
C PHE A 140 -23.87 4.00 -0.05
N GLY A 141 -24.69 4.90 -0.62
CA GLY A 141 -25.98 5.30 -0.03
C GLY A 141 -25.84 6.06 1.29
N ILE A 142 -24.70 6.74 1.52
CA ILE A 142 -24.40 7.44 2.76
C ILE A 142 -24.75 8.93 2.63
N PRO A 143 -25.54 9.50 3.57
CA PRO A 143 -25.86 10.93 3.58
C PRO A 143 -24.60 11.81 3.72
N ALA A 144 -24.64 13.01 3.12
CA ALA A 144 -23.47 13.90 3.08
C ALA A 144 -22.97 14.34 4.46
N SER A 145 -23.84 14.44 5.46
CA SER A 145 -23.53 14.92 6.82
C SER A 145 -23.14 13.82 7.80
N GLU A 146 -23.45 12.56 7.50
CA GLU A 146 -23.21 11.45 8.43
C GLU A 146 -21.70 11.12 8.51
N PRO A 147 -21.16 10.84 9.72
CA PRO A 147 -19.78 10.41 9.87
C PRO A 147 -19.55 9.01 9.27
N VAL A 148 -18.36 8.78 8.71
CA VAL A 148 -18.01 7.51 8.03
C VAL A 148 -16.65 7.00 8.49
N LEU A 149 -16.63 5.76 9.00
CA LEU A 149 -15.43 4.99 9.25
C LEU A 149 -15.21 4.01 8.09
N LEU A 150 -13.97 3.95 7.58
CA LEU A 150 -13.52 2.90 6.67
C LEU A 150 -12.62 1.93 7.43
N ALA A 151 -12.94 0.64 7.43
CA ALA A 151 -12.11 -0.39 8.06
C ALA A 151 -11.71 -1.46 7.04
N PHE A 152 -10.40 -1.76 6.93
CA PHE A 152 -9.90 -2.80 6.02
C PHE A 152 -8.51 -3.30 6.38
N GLY A 153 -8.24 -4.54 6.00
CA GLY A 153 -6.97 -5.23 6.27
C GLY A 153 -6.00 -5.34 5.08
N GLY A 154 -6.33 -4.70 3.94
CA GLY A 154 -5.64 -4.92 2.66
C GLY A 154 -6.24 -6.08 1.85
N SER A 155 -5.60 -6.49 0.75
CA SER A 155 -6.16 -7.42 -0.25
C SER A 155 -6.55 -8.81 0.29
N ARG A 156 -5.93 -9.27 1.37
CA ARG A 156 -6.23 -10.57 2.01
C ARG A 156 -7.14 -10.45 3.23
N GLY A 157 -7.50 -9.23 3.62
CA GLY A 157 -8.14 -8.94 4.90
C GLY A 157 -7.16 -8.96 6.08
N ALA A 158 -7.67 -8.64 7.27
CA ALA A 158 -6.92 -8.70 8.53
C ALA A 158 -7.85 -9.17 9.66
N ARG A 159 -7.72 -10.43 10.03
CA ARG A 159 -8.62 -11.07 11.00
C ARG A 159 -8.70 -10.35 12.35
N SER A 160 -7.58 -9.81 12.86
CA SER A 160 -7.56 -9.05 14.11
C SER A 160 -8.38 -7.76 13.98
N ILE A 161 -8.23 -7.00 12.89
CA ILE A 161 -9.02 -5.80 12.60
C ILE A 161 -10.50 -6.16 12.47
N ASN A 162 -10.82 -7.22 11.67
CA ASN A 162 -12.20 -7.64 11.46
C ASN A 162 -12.88 -8.04 12.78
N ARG A 163 -12.21 -8.82 13.62
CA ARG A 163 -12.77 -9.26 14.92
C ARG A 163 -12.97 -8.09 15.88
N ALA A 164 -11.97 -7.21 16.00
CA ALA A 164 -12.09 -6.02 16.84
C ALA A 164 -13.23 -5.11 16.36
N LEU A 165 -13.38 -4.96 15.03
CA LEU A 165 -14.49 -4.19 14.46
C LEU A 165 -15.84 -4.86 14.74
N PHE A 166 -15.99 -6.17 14.55
CA PHE A 166 -17.24 -6.87 14.82
C PHE A 166 -17.70 -6.67 16.26
N GLN A 167 -16.79 -6.69 17.23
CA GLN A 167 -17.11 -6.43 18.63
C GLN A 167 -17.55 -4.97 18.86
N ALA A 168 -16.95 -4.02 18.16
CA ALA A 168 -17.20 -2.60 18.29
C ALA A 168 -18.44 -2.11 17.50
N LEU A 169 -18.89 -2.85 16.48
CA LEU A 169 -19.93 -2.44 15.55
C LEU A 169 -21.21 -1.88 16.22
N PRO A 170 -21.81 -2.56 17.24
CA PRO A 170 -23.05 -2.06 17.83
C PRO A 170 -22.93 -0.62 18.34
N GLY A 171 -21.82 -0.30 19.01
CA GLY A 171 -21.58 1.06 19.53
C GLY A 171 -21.18 2.06 18.44
N LEU A 172 -20.39 1.65 17.45
CA LEU A 172 -19.98 2.55 16.35
C LEU A 172 -21.15 2.91 15.44
N LEU A 173 -22.03 1.95 15.13
CA LEU A 173 -23.19 2.18 14.26
C LEU A 173 -24.27 3.10 14.88
N GLU A 174 -24.21 3.36 16.19
CA GLU A 174 -25.06 4.38 16.80
C GLU A 174 -24.75 5.80 16.31
N VAL A 175 -23.48 6.07 16.01
CA VAL A 175 -23.00 7.43 15.74
C VAL A 175 -22.38 7.62 14.36
N MET A 176 -22.15 6.56 13.58
CA MET A 176 -21.53 6.66 12.26
C MET A 176 -21.91 5.52 11.32
N HIS A 177 -21.67 5.72 10.03
CA HIS A 177 -21.64 4.65 9.05
C HIS A 177 -20.27 3.95 9.07
N VAL A 178 -20.26 2.66 8.77
CA VAL A 178 -19.04 1.87 8.66
C VAL A 178 -18.97 1.22 7.29
N ILE A 179 -17.95 1.53 6.51
CA ILE A 179 -17.57 0.80 5.30
C ILE A 179 -16.51 -0.22 5.72
N HIS A 180 -16.79 -1.51 5.57
CA HIS A 180 -15.92 -2.58 6.01
C HIS A 180 -15.52 -3.50 4.86
N ILE A 181 -14.21 -3.58 4.56
CA ILE A 181 -13.67 -4.48 3.56
C ILE A 181 -12.95 -5.62 4.28
N THR A 182 -13.65 -6.74 4.46
CA THR A 182 -13.23 -7.85 5.33
C THR A 182 -12.10 -8.68 4.74
N GLY A 183 -11.96 -8.70 3.42
CA GLY A 183 -11.23 -9.75 2.72
C GLY A 183 -12.10 -11.01 2.55
N THR A 184 -11.76 -11.83 1.57
CA THR A 184 -12.54 -13.03 1.21
C THR A 184 -12.49 -14.13 2.28
N LEU A 185 -11.45 -14.16 3.10
CA LEU A 185 -11.26 -15.22 4.11
C LEU A 185 -12.25 -15.10 5.28
N ASP A 186 -12.52 -13.89 5.74
CA ASP A 186 -13.40 -13.63 6.89
C ASP A 186 -14.81 -13.21 6.45
N TRP A 187 -15.08 -13.13 5.14
CA TRP A 187 -16.39 -12.79 4.60
C TRP A 187 -17.55 -13.67 5.13
N PRO A 188 -17.39 -14.99 5.32
CA PRO A 188 -18.46 -15.84 5.86
C PRO A 188 -18.89 -15.48 7.30
N GLU A 189 -18.09 -14.70 8.04
CA GLU A 189 -18.45 -14.23 9.39
C GLU A 189 -19.41 -13.02 9.34
N VAL A 190 -19.44 -12.30 8.23
CA VAL A 190 -20.24 -11.06 8.06
C VAL A 190 -21.74 -11.34 8.16
N ASP A 191 -22.22 -12.41 7.52
CA ASP A 191 -23.64 -12.75 7.54
C ASP A 191 -24.14 -12.97 8.97
N LYS A 192 -23.34 -13.63 9.82
CA LYS A 192 -23.68 -13.85 11.23
C LYS A 192 -23.78 -12.51 11.99
N VAL A 193 -22.80 -11.64 11.78
CA VAL A 193 -22.79 -10.32 12.43
C VAL A 193 -24.02 -9.49 11.99
N ILE A 194 -24.34 -9.49 10.69
CA ILE A 194 -25.49 -8.75 10.17
C ILE A 194 -26.81 -9.29 10.76
N LEU A 195 -26.95 -10.59 10.96
CA LEU A 195 -28.17 -11.17 11.54
C LEU A 195 -28.47 -10.60 12.92
N ASP A 196 -27.46 -10.38 13.73
CA ASP A 196 -27.58 -9.91 15.11
C ASP A 196 -27.82 -8.40 15.23
N LEU A 197 -27.57 -7.63 14.16
CA LEU A 197 -27.76 -6.17 14.18
C LEU A 197 -29.26 -5.78 14.03
N PRO A 198 -29.74 -4.76 14.76
CA PRO A 198 -31.05 -4.14 14.52
C PRO A 198 -31.16 -3.57 13.10
N LYS A 199 -32.40 -3.49 12.56
CA LYS A 199 -32.62 -3.03 11.19
C LYS A 199 -31.99 -1.66 10.87
N TRP A 200 -32.04 -0.72 11.80
CA TRP A 200 -31.49 0.61 11.61
C TRP A 200 -29.95 0.62 11.61
N GLN A 201 -29.29 -0.27 12.36
CA GLN A 201 -27.86 -0.44 12.33
C GLN A 201 -27.40 -1.12 11.03
N LYS A 202 -28.18 -2.09 10.51
CA LYS A 202 -27.91 -2.71 9.19
C LYS A 202 -27.82 -1.67 8.08
N ALA A 203 -28.64 -0.62 8.13
CA ALA A 203 -28.61 0.47 7.15
C ALA A 203 -27.33 1.33 7.20
N ARG A 204 -26.56 1.25 8.29
CA ARG A 204 -25.31 1.99 8.48
C ARG A 204 -24.07 1.12 8.29
N TYR A 205 -24.22 -0.19 8.11
CA TYR A 205 -23.10 -1.13 7.94
C TYR A 205 -22.99 -1.58 6.48
N HIS A 206 -21.91 -1.15 5.81
CA HIS A 206 -21.63 -1.40 4.40
C HIS A 206 -20.43 -2.36 4.29
N ALA A 207 -20.71 -3.67 4.33
CA ALA A 207 -19.68 -4.70 4.29
C ALA A 207 -19.45 -5.22 2.87
N TYR A 208 -18.19 -5.46 2.54
CA TYR A 208 -17.74 -5.98 1.24
C TYR A 208 -16.58 -6.97 1.44
N PRO A 209 -16.56 -8.07 0.69
CA PRO A 209 -15.39 -8.97 0.72
C PRO A 209 -14.18 -8.32 0.06
N TYR A 210 -14.39 -7.50 -0.96
CA TYR A 210 -13.37 -6.78 -1.69
C TYR A 210 -13.99 -5.62 -2.48
N LEU A 211 -13.23 -4.53 -2.63
CA LEU A 211 -13.56 -3.42 -3.53
C LEU A 211 -12.46 -3.30 -4.59
N HIS A 212 -12.84 -3.10 -5.83
CA HIS A 212 -11.92 -2.88 -6.96
C HIS A 212 -11.84 -1.40 -7.31
N GLU A 213 -12.66 -0.98 -8.24
CA GLU A 213 -12.73 0.41 -8.71
C GLU A 213 -13.37 1.34 -7.66
N GLU A 214 -14.25 0.79 -6.82
CA GLU A 214 -14.95 1.52 -5.77
C GLU A 214 -14.05 1.91 -4.58
N MET A 215 -12.84 1.36 -4.48
CA MET A 215 -11.92 1.64 -3.37
C MET A 215 -11.61 3.13 -3.23
N GLY A 216 -11.40 3.83 -4.37
CA GLY A 216 -11.23 5.29 -4.38
C GLY A 216 -12.43 6.03 -3.80
N GLY A 217 -13.64 5.56 -4.14
CA GLY A 217 -14.89 6.08 -3.59
C GLY A 217 -15.02 5.87 -2.08
N ALA A 218 -14.62 4.70 -1.57
CA ALA A 218 -14.64 4.38 -0.15
C ALA A 218 -13.67 5.28 0.64
N LEU A 219 -12.44 5.46 0.15
CA LEU A 219 -11.46 6.38 0.74
C LEU A 219 -11.97 7.83 0.75
N ALA A 220 -12.50 8.31 -0.38
CA ALA A 220 -13.04 9.66 -0.51
C ALA A 220 -14.28 9.90 0.37
N ALA A 221 -15.14 8.90 0.57
CA ALA A 221 -16.35 8.98 1.38
C ALA A 221 -16.08 9.13 2.88
N SER A 222 -14.93 8.65 3.34
CA SER A 222 -14.61 8.40 4.75
C SER A 222 -14.06 9.62 5.48
N ASP A 223 -14.26 9.65 6.80
CA ASP A 223 -13.75 10.67 7.72
C ASP A 223 -12.57 10.17 8.55
N LEU A 224 -12.46 8.86 8.73
CA LEU A 224 -11.41 8.17 9.46
C LEU A 224 -11.22 6.78 8.83
N ALA A 225 -9.99 6.28 8.80
CA ALA A 225 -9.71 4.90 8.42
C ALA A 225 -9.08 4.11 9.56
N VAL A 226 -9.39 2.81 9.64
CA VAL A 226 -8.65 1.80 10.42
C VAL A 226 -8.10 0.77 9.44
N SER A 227 -6.78 0.62 9.38
CA SER A 227 -6.19 -0.31 8.42
C SER A 227 -4.81 -0.82 8.82
N ARG A 228 -4.30 -1.80 8.05
CA ARG A 228 -2.88 -2.13 8.01
C ARG A 228 -2.08 -0.97 7.40
N ALA A 229 -0.80 -0.88 7.75
CA ALA A 229 0.12 0.16 7.28
C ALA A 229 0.98 -0.30 6.08
N GLY A 230 0.34 -0.88 5.05
CA GLY A 230 1.03 -1.17 3.79
C GLY A 230 1.50 0.10 3.09
N ALA A 231 2.39 -0.03 2.11
CA ALA A 231 2.99 1.11 1.41
C ALA A 231 1.97 2.08 0.79
N SER A 232 0.80 1.58 0.36
CA SER A 232 -0.23 2.41 -0.28
C SER A 232 -0.79 3.52 0.62
N VAL A 233 -0.76 3.33 1.96
CA VAL A 233 -1.24 4.36 2.90
C VAL A 233 -0.42 5.65 2.81
N LEU A 234 0.84 5.55 2.36
CA LEU A 234 1.75 6.71 2.18
C LEU A 234 1.35 7.61 1.00
N GLY A 235 0.52 7.11 0.08
CA GLY A 235 -0.02 7.89 -1.04
C GLY A 235 -1.52 8.11 -0.95
N GLU A 236 -2.28 7.06 -0.65
CA GLU A 236 -3.74 7.09 -0.60
C GLU A 236 -4.23 8.06 0.48
N TYR A 237 -3.72 7.95 1.72
CA TYR A 237 -4.21 8.80 2.81
C TYR A 237 -3.84 10.28 2.66
N PRO A 238 -2.62 10.64 2.24
CA PRO A 238 -2.32 12.03 1.89
C PRO A 238 -3.20 12.57 0.76
N HIS A 239 -3.45 11.77 -0.29
CA HIS A 239 -4.29 12.20 -1.41
C HIS A 239 -5.73 12.51 -0.98
N PHE A 240 -6.35 11.61 -0.21
CA PHE A 240 -7.71 11.78 0.29
C PHE A 240 -7.79 12.64 1.57
N ARG A 241 -6.67 13.08 2.12
CA ARG A 241 -6.56 13.75 3.43
C ARG A 241 -7.32 12.97 4.49
N LEU A 242 -7.13 11.66 4.52
CA LEU A 242 -7.87 10.72 5.35
C LEU A 242 -7.10 10.41 6.64
N PRO A 243 -7.48 10.98 7.81
CA PRO A 243 -6.94 10.60 9.10
C PRO A 243 -7.06 9.11 9.33
N SER A 244 -6.11 8.53 10.03
CA SER A 244 -6.12 7.08 10.17
C SER A 244 -5.64 6.57 11.53
N ILE A 245 -6.16 5.41 11.90
CA ILE A 245 -5.62 4.52 12.92
C ILE A 245 -4.94 3.39 12.18
N LEU A 246 -3.64 3.28 12.33
CA LEU A 246 -2.82 2.28 11.65
C LEU A 246 -2.48 1.13 12.59
N VAL A 247 -2.69 -0.07 12.11
CA VAL A 247 -2.44 -1.31 12.84
C VAL A 247 -1.39 -2.12 12.06
N PRO A 248 -0.09 -1.90 12.30
CA PRO A 248 0.96 -2.63 11.60
C PRO A 248 0.84 -4.14 11.83
N TYR A 249 1.00 -4.94 10.76
CA TYR A 249 0.98 -6.39 10.91
C TYR A 249 2.26 -6.87 11.63
N PRO A 250 2.16 -7.55 12.78
CA PRO A 250 3.31 -7.85 13.63
C PRO A 250 4.32 -8.80 12.99
N HIS A 251 3.88 -9.63 12.01
CA HIS A 251 4.74 -10.58 11.30
C HIS A 251 5.22 -10.09 9.92
N ALA A 252 4.86 -8.86 9.54
CA ALA A 252 5.33 -8.25 8.28
C ALA A 252 6.60 -7.47 8.54
N TRP A 253 7.76 -8.06 8.65
CA TRP A 253 8.98 -7.28 8.84
C TRP A 253 8.68 -5.82 9.27
N ARG A 254 9.65 -5.01 9.60
CA ARG A 254 9.46 -3.65 10.10
C ARG A 254 8.74 -2.68 9.13
N TYR A 255 8.53 -3.05 7.85
CA TYR A 255 8.05 -2.09 6.84
C TYR A 255 6.72 -1.43 7.20
N GLN A 256 5.70 -2.23 7.59
CA GLN A 256 4.43 -1.65 8.01
C GLN A 256 4.56 -0.80 9.27
N LYS A 257 5.40 -1.23 10.23
CA LYS A 257 5.68 -0.47 11.43
C LYS A 257 6.33 0.88 11.08
N THR A 258 7.37 0.87 10.24
CA THR A 258 8.08 2.09 9.82
C THR A 258 7.17 3.05 9.02
N ASN A 259 6.28 2.53 8.17
CA ASN A 259 5.28 3.35 7.48
C ASN A 259 4.30 4.01 8.45
N ALA A 260 3.80 3.25 9.44
CA ALA A 260 2.89 3.75 10.46
C ALA A 260 3.54 4.80 11.34
N GLU A 261 4.75 4.52 11.86
CA GLU A 261 5.55 5.44 12.68
C GLU A 261 5.87 6.74 11.92
N PHE A 262 6.13 6.65 10.62
CA PHE A 262 6.30 7.84 9.78
C PHE A 262 5.07 8.74 9.82
N LEU A 263 3.88 8.20 9.49
CA LEU A 263 2.64 9.00 9.49
C LEU A 263 2.27 9.50 10.89
N GLU A 264 2.50 8.72 11.93
CA GLU A 264 2.28 9.12 13.31
C GLU A 264 3.21 10.25 13.74
N SER A 265 4.52 10.17 13.41
CA SER A 265 5.49 11.22 13.71
C SER A 265 5.19 12.54 13.02
N GLN A 266 4.51 12.49 11.86
CA GLN A 266 3.99 13.70 11.20
C GLN A 266 2.71 14.23 11.87
N GLY A 267 2.07 13.46 12.77
CA GLY A 267 0.78 13.80 13.34
C GLY A 267 -0.41 13.47 12.44
N ALA A 268 -0.22 12.64 11.43
CA ALA A 268 -1.22 12.27 10.41
C ALA A 268 -1.97 10.96 10.73
N ALA A 269 -1.47 10.16 11.66
CA ALA A 269 -2.06 8.90 12.09
C ALA A 269 -1.92 8.68 13.60
N VAL A 270 -2.66 7.70 14.12
CA VAL A 270 -2.46 7.07 15.41
C VAL A 270 -2.08 5.63 15.17
N VAL A 271 -1.11 5.09 15.90
CA VAL A 271 -0.68 3.69 15.77
C VAL A 271 -1.22 2.88 16.94
N LEU A 272 -1.94 1.79 16.62
CA LEU A 272 -2.38 0.81 17.61
C LEU A 272 -1.66 -0.53 17.40
N PRO A 273 -1.13 -1.13 18.47
CA PRO A 273 -0.60 -2.49 18.41
C PRO A 273 -1.70 -3.51 18.07
N ASP A 274 -1.37 -4.52 17.29
CA ASP A 274 -2.33 -5.58 16.89
C ASP A 274 -2.89 -6.34 18.09
N GLU A 275 -2.07 -6.58 19.09
CA GLU A 275 -2.42 -7.31 20.32
C GLU A 275 -3.42 -6.58 21.22
N SER A 276 -3.45 -5.25 21.22
CA SER A 276 -4.36 -4.44 22.04
C SER A 276 -5.62 -3.99 21.30
N LEU A 277 -5.77 -4.39 20.04
CA LEU A 277 -6.77 -3.83 19.13
C LEU A 277 -8.22 -4.05 19.62
N SER A 278 -8.52 -5.24 20.18
CA SER A 278 -9.86 -5.56 20.68
C SER A 278 -10.31 -4.67 21.84
N GLU A 279 -9.37 -4.15 22.62
CA GLU A 279 -9.64 -3.32 23.78
C GLU A 279 -9.63 -1.83 23.44
N SER A 280 -8.76 -1.40 22.53
CA SER A 280 -8.45 0.02 22.30
C SER A 280 -9.11 0.62 21.05
N MET A 281 -9.41 -0.19 20.01
CA MET A 281 -9.85 0.34 18.72
C MET A 281 -11.15 1.16 18.80
N ALA A 282 -12.17 0.64 19.51
CA ALA A 282 -13.45 1.32 19.62
C ALA A 282 -13.31 2.68 20.31
N ALA A 283 -12.56 2.73 21.41
CA ALA A 283 -12.33 3.95 22.15
C ALA A 283 -11.58 5.00 21.33
N GLU A 284 -10.53 4.58 20.61
CA GLU A 284 -9.73 5.48 19.78
C GLU A 284 -10.51 6.01 18.57
N VAL A 285 -11.29 5.14 17.91
CA VAL A 285 -12.19 5.55 16.81
C VAL A 285 -13.18 6.61 17.31
N LEU A 286 -13.85 6.37 18.44
CA LEU A 286 -14.81 7.31 19.01
C LEU A 286 -14.12 8.62 19.43
N ALA A 287 -12.97 8.56 20.07
CA ALA A 287 -12.22 9.74 20.49
C ALA A 287 -11.85 10.64 19.30
N LEU A 288 -11.34 10.04 18.21
CA LEU A 288 -11.03 10.79 16.99
C LEU A 288 -12.30 11.30 16.30
N MET A 289 -13.36 10.50 16.20
CA MET A 289 -14.61 10.91 15.55
C MET A 289 -15.33 12.04 16.30
N GLN A 290 -15.23 12.10 17.61
CA GLN A 290 -15.77 13.16 18.47
C GLN A 290 -14.85 14.40 18.56
N ASN A 291 -13.68 14.37 17.93
CA ASN A 291 -12.72 15.49 17.95
C ASN A 291 -12.46 16.06 16.52
N PRO A 292 -13.40 16.86 15.96
CA PRO A 292 -13.22 17.48 14.66
C PRO A 292 -11.94 18.34 14.51
N PRO A 293 -11.54 19.14 15.55
CA PRO A 293 -10.28 19.90 15.48
C PRO A 293 -9.07 18.99 15.25
N ARG A 294 -8.95 17.89 15.99
CA ARG A 294 -7.82 16.94 15.83
C ARG A 294 -7.80 16.32 14.44
N ARG A 295 -8.97 15.87 13.93
CA ARG A 295 -9.04 15.35 12.55
C ARG A 295 -8.70 16.42 11.50
N LYS A 296 -9.03 17.69 11.77
CA LYS A 296 -8.63 18.78 10.86
C LYS A 296 -7.11 18.95 10.84
N GLU A 297 -6.47 18.98 12.00
CA GLU A 297 -5.00 19.03 12.09
C GLU A 297 -4.34 17.87 11.30
N MET A 298 -4.84 16.64 11.47
CA MET A 298 -4.36 15.47 10.74
C MET A 298 -4.54 15.65 9.22
N ARG A 299 -5.67 16.18 8.76
CA ARG A 299 -5.92 16.48 7.34
C ARG A 299 -4.98 17.54 6.78
N ASP A 300 -4.72 18.59 7.55
CA ASP A 300 -3.82 19.67 7.14
C ASP A 300 -2.36 19.16 7.00
N VAL A 301 -1.95 18.22 7.86
CA VAL A 301 -0.65 17.53 7.75
C VAL A 301 -0.61 16.64 6.52
N LEU A 302 -1.64 15.81 6.30
CA LEU A 302 -1.73 14.91 5.14
C LEU A 302 -1.67 15.69 3.82
N GLU A 303 -2.29 16.86 3.75
CA GLU A 303 -2.20 17.74 2.59
C GLU A 303 -0.77 18.22 2.33
N LYS A 304 -0.02 18.57 3.38
CA LYS A 304 1.37 19.04 3.28
C LYS A 304 2.33 17.98 2.80
N ILE A 305 2.16 16.74 3.25
CA ILE A 305 3.04 15.62 2.87
C ILE A 305 2.62 14.95 1.55
N CYS A 306 1.48 15.34 0.98
CA CYS A 306 0.95 14.76 -0.25
C CYS A 306 1.84 15.08 -1.46
N GLN A 307 2.44 14.05 -2.04
CA GLN A 307 3.18 14.17 -3.29
C GLN A 307 2.21 14.10 -4.49
N LYS A 308 2.07 15.22 -5.20
CA LYS A 308 1.23 15.29 -6.41
C LYS A 308 1.96 14.72 -7.62
N ASN A 309 1.19 14.16 -8.56
CA ASN A 309 1.71 13.65 -9.85
C ASN A 309 2.79 12.57 -9.70
N SER A 310 2.71 11.74 -8.66
CA SER A 310 3.74 10.74 -8.34
C SER A 310 4.02 9.78 -9.49
N ALA A 311 2.99 9.33 -10.22
CA ALA A 311 3.16 8.47 -11.39
C ALA A 311 3.94 9.17 -12.52
N LEU A 312 3.63 10.44 -12.79
CA LEU A 312 4.33 11.23 -13.81
C LEU A 312 5.78 11.53 -13.41
N LYS A 313 6.02 11.83 -12.13
CA LYS A 313 7.39 12.03 -11.62
C LYS A 313 8.21 10.76 -11.77
N LEU A 314 7.67 9.61 -11.35
CA LEU A 314 8.36 8.32 -11.49
C LEU A 314 8.62 7.99 -12.97
N ALA A 315 7.64 8.18 -13.84
CA ALA A 315 7.81 7.96 -15.29
C ALA A 315 8.89 8.89 -15.88
N GLY A 316 8.93 10.15 -15.44
CA GLY A 316 9.98 11.10 -15.83
C GLY A 316 11.38 10.61 -15.47
N GLU A 317 11.58 10.13 -14.23
CA GLU A 317 12.87 9.57 -13.79
C GLU A 317 13.28 8.33 -14.60
N VAL A 318 12.32 7.49 -14.99
CA VAL A 318 12.57 6.33 -15.85
C VAL A 318 13.02 6.76 -17.25
N VAL A 319 12.35 7.75 -17.85
CA VAL A 319 12.70 8.28 -19.17
C VAL A 319 14.07 8.96 -19.17
N GLU A 320 14.34 9.77 -18.15
CA GLU A 320 15.65 10.43 -18.03
C GLU A 320 16.79 9.40 -17.82
N ALA A 321 16.56 8.37 -17.00
CA ALA A 321 17.54 7.30 -16.83
C ALA A 321 17.83 6.57 -18.15
N ALA A 322 16.81 6.35 -18.98
CA ALA A 322 16.98 5.74 -20.30
C ALA A 322 17.87 6.58 -21.24
N LYS A 323 17.69 7.91 -21.24
CA LYS A 323 18.51 8.85 -22.05
C LYS A 323 19.96 8.93 -21.58
N GLU A 324 20.19 8.90 -20.26
CA GLU A 324 21.53 9.00 -19.66
C GLU A 324 22.36 7.72 -19.81
N GLY A 325 21.72 6.58 -20.05
CA GLY A 325 22.39 5.29 -20.16
C GLY A 325 22.77 4.67 -18.83
N PRO A 326 23.55 3.57 -18.82
CA PRO A 326 23.95 2.85 -17.63
C PRO A 326 24.87 3.67 -16.73
N LYS A 327 24.87 3.31 -15.42
CA LYS A 327 25.78 3.89 -14.43
C LYS A 327 27.17 3.32 -14.56
#